data_effc4c073178a9592da541512883fd11
#
_entry.id   effc4c073178a9592da541512883fd11
#
_cell.length_a   1.000
_cell.length_b   1.000
_cell.length_c   1.000
_cell.angle_alpha   90.00
_cell.angle_beta   90.00
_cell.angle_gamma   90.00
#
_symmetry.space_group_name_H-M   'P 1'
#
loop_
_entity.id
_entity.type
_entity.pdbx_description
1 polymer ?
#
loop_
_entity_poly.entity_id
_entity_poly.type
_entity_poly.pdbx_seq_one_letter_code
_entity_poly.pdbx_strand_id
1 'polypeptide(L)'
;MCTLTARLMRARKRMGCRLSKSIIQAEKECYICRHWYAVKTTRGLEEHHVLNGPLRSFSERHGLKVWLCHRHHNEPGMSPHYNAACAQTLKAVAQAKYEEKNGPGAHAAWMAA
;
A
#
# COMPACT_ATOMS: atom_id res chain seq x y z
N MET A 1 -23.45 21.27 -8.17
CA MET A 1 -22.46 20.37 -7.69
C MET A 1 -21.04 20.89 -7.76
N CYS A 2 -20.70 21.55 -8.78
CA CYS A 2 -19.31 21.86 -9.02
C CYS A 2 -18.66 22.79 -8.07
N THR A 3 -19.26 23.94 -7.81
CA THR A 3 -18.58 24.92 -7.00
C THR A 3 -18.40 24.48 -5.56
N LEU A 4 -19.48 24.03 -4.96
CA LEU A 4 -19.41 23.54 -3.60
C LEU A 4 -18.51 22.34 -3.51
N THR A 5 -18.63 21.46 -4.45
CA THR A 5 -17.81 20.27 -4.50
C THR A 5 -16.34 20.63 -4.67
N ALA A 6 -16.05 21.60 -5.50
CA ALA A 6 -14.67 22.03 -5.72
C ALA A 6 -14.06 22.56 -4.43
N ARG A 7 -14.84 23.30 -3.68
CA ARG A 7 -14.34 23.85 -2.42
C ARG A 7 -14.07 22.74 -1.40
N LEU A 8 -14.98 21.80 -1.30
CA LEU A 8 -14.78 20.67 -0.41
C LEU A 8 -13.60 19.82 -0.86
N MET A 9 -13.43 19.68 -2.16
CA MET A 9 -12.32 18.91 -2.67
C MET A 9 -10.98 19.55 -2.39
N ARG A 10 -10.91 20.85 -2.37
CA ARG A 10 -9.65 21.51 -2.00
C ARG A 10 -9.26 21.19 -0.58
N ALA A 11 -10.21 21.24 0.33
CA ALA A 11 -9.94 20.95 1.72
C ALA A 11 -9.51 19.50 1.90
N ARG A 12 -10.23 18.58 1.25
CA ARG A 12 -9.87 17.18 1.34
C ARG A 12 -8.56 16.88 0.66
N LYS A 13 -8.22 17.63 -0.37
CA LYS A 13 -7.00 17.42 -1.09
C LYS A 13 -5.78 17.64 -0.20
N ARG A 14 -5.82 18.67 0.63
CA ARG A 14 -4.71 18.89 1.56
C ARG A 14 -4.52 17.73 2.49
N MET A 15 -5.61 17.18 3.01
CA MET A 15 -5.52 16.04 3.91
C MET A 15 -5.18 14.78 3.17
N GLY A 16 -5.77 14.59 1.99
CA GLY A 16 -5.54 13.40 1.19
C GLY A 16 -4.11 13.24 0.74
N CYS A 17 -3.41 14.37 0.52
CA CYS A 17 -2.03 14.29 0.09
C CYS A 17 -1.14 13.60 1.12
N ARG A 18 -1.50 13.72 2.39
CA ARG A 18 -0.70 13.14 3.44
C ARG A 18 -1.18 11.77 3.88
N LEU A 19 -2.48 11.50 3.70
CA LEU A 19 -3.09 10.29 4.26
C LEU A 19 -3.90 9.55 3.21
N SER A 20 -3.27 9.25 2.09
CA SER A 20 -3.94 8.48 1.06
C SER A 20 -4.28 7.10 1.58
N LYS A 21 -5.45 6.63 1.22
CA LYS A 21 -5.86 5.28 1.59
C LYS A 21 -5.19 4.26 0.69
N SER A 22 -5.03 3.04 1.22
CA SER A 22 -4.48 1.96 0.43
C SER A 22 -5.38 1.65 -0.76
N ILE A 23 -4.80 1.51 -1.94
CA ILE A 23 -5.53 1.03 -3.10
C ILE A 23 -5.43 -0.49 -3.22
N ILE A 24 -4.63 -1.11 -2.34
CA ILE A 24 -4.40 -2.56 -2.35
C ILE A 24 -5.39 -3.25 -1.43
N GLN A 25 -5.67 -2.66 -0.27
CA GLN A 25 -6.54 -3.25 0.74
C GLN A 25 -7.70 -2.31 1.07
N ALA A 26 -8.91 -2.84 1.00
CA ALA A 26 -10.08 -2.08 1.43
C ALA A 26 -10.26 -2.15 2.94
N GLU A 27 -9.93 -3.28 3.55
CA GLU A 27 -10.12 -3.49 4.96
C GLU A 27 -8.80 -3.43 5.73
N LYS A 28 -8.88 -2.93 6.95
CA LYS A 28 -7.71 -2.81 7.80
C LYS A 28 -7.47 -4.13 8.52
N GLU A 29 -6.66 -4.97 7.93
CA GLU A 29 -6.27 -6.27 8.49
C GLU A 29 -4.91 -6.64 7.92
N CYS A 30 -4.19 -7.54 8.61
CA CYS A 30 -2.88 -7.94 8.12
C CYS A 30 -3.00 -8.63 6.77
N TYR A 31 -2.36 -8.06 5.77
CA TYR A 31 -2.42 -8.57 4.42
C TYR A 31 -1.84 -9.98 4.33
N ILE A 32 -0.71 -10.21 5.00
CA ILE A 32 -0.04 -11.50 4.95
C ILE A 32 -0.84 -12.56 5.69
N CYS A 33 -1.36 -12.24 6.89
CA CYS A 33 -2.20 -13.19 7.59
C CYS A 33 -3.38 -13.62 6.72
N ARG A 34 -3.99 -12.65 6.07
CA ARG A 34 -5.19 -12.93 5.28
C ARG A 34 -4.88 -13.77 4.06
N HIS A 35 -3.86 -13.41 3.31
CA HIS A 35 -3.61 -14.01 2.00
C HIS A 35 -2.73 -15.25 2.03
N TRP A 36 -1.86 -15.36 3.04
CA TRP A 36 -0.99 -16.54 3.15
C TRP A 36 -1.51 -17.57 4.12
N TYR A 37 -2.26 -17.12 5.13
CA TYR A 37 -2.65 -18.02 6.22
C TYR A 37 -4.15 -18.08 6.43
N ALA A 38 -4.93 -17.33 5.67
CA ALA A 38 -6.38 -17.28 5.78
C ALA A 38 -6.85 -16.90 7.19
N VAL A 39 -6.12 -16.01 7.84
CA VAL A 39 -6.41 -15.55 9.20
C VAL A 39 -6.70 -14.06 9.15
N LYS A 40 -7.72 -13.63 9.89
CA LYS A 40 -8.05 -12.21 9.97
C LYS A 40 -7.43 -11.62 11.23
N THR A 41 -6.38 -10.84 11.06
CA THR A 41 -5.68 -10.16 12.16
C THR A 41 -5.96 -8.67 12.06
N THR A 42 -6.58 -8.11 13.09
CA THR A 42 -6.98 -6.70 13.09
C THR A 42 -6.34 -5.89 14.20
N ARG A 43 -5.54 -6.50 15.04
CA ARG A 43 -4.87 -5.81 16.15
C ARG A 43 -3.39 -5.66 15.89
N GLY A 44 -2.83 -4.60 16.43
CA GLY A 44 -1.39 -4.38 16.34
C GLY A 44 -0.92 -4.20 14.92
N LEU A 45 -1.74 -3.59 14.09
CA LEU A 45 -1.41 -3.41 12.69
C LEU A 45 -0.47 -2.24 12.50
N GLU A 46 0.47 -2.41 11.57
CA GLU A 46 1.42 -1.38 11.19
C GLU A 46 1.29 -1.12 9.70
N GLU A 47 1.41 0.13 9.32
CA GLU A 47 1.31 0.49 7.92
C GLU A 47 2.64 0.25 7.23
N HIS A 48 2.61 -0.55 6.18
CA HIS A 48 3.82 -0.86 5.41
C HIS A 48 3.73 -0.22 4.04
N HIS A 49 4.70 0.63 3.72
CA HIS A 49 4.82 1.21 2.38
C HIS A 49 5.50 0.19 1.49
N VAL A 50 4.83 -0.19 0.41
CA VAL A 50 5.35 -1.23 -0.48
C VAL A 50 6.65 -0.78 -1.15
N LEU A 51 6.75 0.51 -1.47
CA LEU A 51 7.96 1.08 -2.05
C LEU A 51 8.68 1.88 -0.98
N ASN A 52 9.97 1.62 -0.84
CA ASN A 52 10.79 2.25 0.19
C ASN A 52 11.82 3.20 -0.41
N GLY A 53 12.61 3.83 0.46
CA GLY A 53 13.66 4.73 0.03
C GLY A 53 13.12 5.90 -0.75
N PRO A 54 13.70 6.21 -1.91
CA PRO A 54 13.26 7.38 -2.68
C PRO A 54 11.82 7.30 -3.15
N LEU A 55 11.25 6.09 -3.19
CA LEU A 55 9.88 5.91 -3.67
C LEU A 55 8.84 5.85 -2.56
N ARG A 56 9.27 6.06 -1.32
CA ARG A 56 8.33 5.98 -0.20
C ARG A 56 7.24 7.03 -0.27
N SER A 57 7.57 8.26 -0.62
CA SER A 57 6.55 9.29 -0.73
C SER A 57 5.61 9.05 -1.90
N PHE A 58 6.11 8.44 -2.97
CA PHE A 58 5.25 8.01 -4.06
C PHE A 58 4.27 6.95 -3.57
N SER A 59 4.77 6.00 -2.80
CA SER A 59 3.95 4.95 -2.21
C SER A 59 2.85 5.54 -1.32
N GLU A 60 3.22 6.50 -0.48
CA GLU A 60 2.26 7.17 0.40
C GLU A 60 1.20 7.92 -0.40
N ARG A 61 1.63 8.66 -1.40
CA ARG A 61 0.76 9.51 -2.19
C ARG A 61 -0.25 8.71 -3.01
N HIS A 62 0.17 7.55 -3.50
CA HIS A 62 -0.66 6.73 -4.38
C HIS A 62 -1.30 5.54 -3.68
N GLY A 63 -1.17 5.44 -2.37
CA GLY A 63 -1.81 4.37 -1.63
C GLY A 63 -1.22 3.00 -1.85
N LEU A 64 0.07 2.93 -2.18
CA LEU A 64 0.76 1.65 -2.38
C LEU A 64 1.29 1.16 -1.04
N LYS A 65 0.36 0.79 -0.19
CA LYS A 65 0.70 0.38 1.17
C LYS A 65 -0.32 -0.64 1.66
N VAL A 66 0.11 -1.46 2.61
CA VAL A 66 -0.75 -2.49 3.20
C VAL A 66 -0.61 -2.44 4.71
N TRP A 67 -1.60 -3.00 5.40
CA TRP A 67 -1.52 -3.20 6.84
C TRP A 67 -0.88 -4.55 7.10
N LEU A 68 0.07 -4.60 8.04
CA LEU A 68 0.72 -5.83 8.44
C LEU A 68 0.79 -5.88 9.95
N CYS A 69 0.61 -7.06 10.53
CA CYS A 69 0.86 -7.21 11.97
C CYS A 69 2.37 -7.15 12.19
N HIS A 70 2.77 -6.90 13.43
CA HIS A 70 4.18 -6.72 13.73
C HIS A 70 5.02 -7.92 13.28
N ARG A 71 4.50 -9.11 13.47
CA ARG A 71 5.19 -10.34 13.09
C ARG A 71 5.49 -10.40 11.60
N HIS A 72 4.53 -10.00 10.78
CA HIS A 72 4.68 -10.06 9.33
C HIS A 72 5.19 -8.76 8.73
N HIS A 73 5.58 -7.81 9.57
CA HIS A 73 6.14 -6.55 9.12
C HIS A 73 7.61 -6.41 9.52
N ASN A 74 7.90 -6.64 10.81
CA ASN A 74 9.22 -6.32 11.35
C ASN A 74 9.97 -7.50 11.97
N GLU A 75 9.45 -8.72 11.88
CA GLU A 75 10.15 -9.89 12.44
C GLU A 75 10.66 -10.78 11.30
N PRO A 76 11.76 -11.50 11.53
CA PRO A 76 12.29 -12.41 10.52
C PRO A 76 11.26 -13.46 10.13
N GLY A 77 11.29 -13.87 8.88
CA GLY A 77 10.36 -14.86 8.37
C GLY A 77 9.55 -14.28 7.23
N MET A 78 8.24 -14.47 7.26
CA MET A 78 7.37 -13.98 6.20
C MET A 78 7.03 -12.51 6.45
N SER A 79 8.00 -11.65 6.15
CA SER A 79 7.82 -10.21 6.26
C SER A 79 8.66 -9.54 5.18
N PRO A 80 8.17 -8.42 4.60
CA PRO A 80 8.88 -7.80 3.48
C PRO A 80 10.24 -7.22 3.86
N HIS A 81 10.46 -6.88 5.13
CA HIS A 81 11.75 -6.32 5.53
C HIS A 81 12.82 -7.40 5.68
N TYR A 82 12.43 -8.67 5.80
CA TYR A 82 13.38 -9.76 6.01
C TYR A 82 13.29 -10.83 4.93
N ASN A 83 12.34 -10.73 4.02
CA ASN A 83 12.13 -11.75 2.99
C ASN A 83 11.93 -11.06 1.65
N ALA A 84 12.94 -11.19 0.78
CA ALA A 84 12.91 -10.50 -0.51
C ALA A 84 11.76 -10.99 -1.40
N ALA A 85 11.45 -12.28 -1.34
CA ALA A 85 10.35 -12.82 -2.13
C ALA A 85 9.02 -12.25 -1.67
N CYS A 86 8.85 -12.08 -0.37
CA CYS A 86 7.65 -11.46 0.18
C CYS A 86 7.52 -10.02 -0.28
N ALA A 87 8.61 -9.26 -0.21
CA ALA A 87 8.63 -7.88 -0.65
C ALA A 87 8.29 -7.78 -2.14
N GLN A 88 8.84 -8.67 -2.94
CA GLN A 88 8.59 -8.67 -4.37
C GLN A 88 7.14 -9.00 -4.69
N THR A 89 6.55 -9.92 -3.94
CA THR A 89 5.14 -10.25 -4.10
C THR A 89 4.25 -9.05 -3.83
N LEU A 90 4.57 -8.30 -2.76
CA LEU A 90 3.79 -7.10 -2.45
C LEU A 90 3.96 -6.04 -3.53
N LYS A 91 5.16 -5.92 -4.09
CA LYS A 91 5.37 -4.99 -5.21
C LYS A 91 4.54 -5.39 -6.42
N ALA A 92 4.45 -6.68 -6.70
CA ALA A 92 3.66 -7.15 -7.84
C ALA A 92 2.19 -6.84 -7.64
N VAL A 93 1.68 -7.03 -6.43
CA VAL A 93 0.29 -6.69 -6.13
C VAL A 93 0.08 -5.19 -6.29
N ALA A 94 1.01 -4.38 -5.78
CA ALA A 94 0.93 -2.93 -5.90
C ALA A 94 0.94 -2.51 -7.37
N GLN A 95 1.80 -3.13 -8.17
CA GLN A 95 1.88 -2.84 -9.59
C GLN A 95 0.56 -3.12 -10.30
N ALA A 96 -0.04 -4.28 -10.00
CA ALA A 96 -1.31 -4.64 -10.62
C ALA A 96 -2.40 -3.62 -10.28
N LYS A 97 -2.46 -3.22 -9.01
CA LYS A 97 -3.46 -2.24 -8.59
C LYS A 97 -3.21 -0.86 -9.20
N TYR A 98 -1.95 -0.48 -9.30
CA TYR A 98 -1.61 0.81 -9.90
C TYR A 98 -1.99 0.83 -11.37
N GLU A 99 -1.75 -0.28 -12.07
CA GLU A 99 -2.11 -0.37 -13.49
C GLU A 99 -3.61 -0.34 -13.71
N GLU A 100 -4.39 -0.86 -12.78
CA GLU A 100 -5.85 -0.76 -12.88
C GLU A 100 -6.30 0.69 -12.92
N LYS A 101 -5.58 1.56 -12.21
CA LYS A 101 -5.95 2.97 -12.13
C LYS A 101 -5.28 3.82 -13.19
N ASN A 102 -4.10 3.46 -13.64
CA ASN A 102 -3.26 4.34 -14.44
C ASN A 102 -2.86 3.78 -15.79
N GLY A 103 -3.26 2.56 -16.11
CA GLY A 103 -3.01 1.96 -17.42
C GLY A 103 -1.91 0.91 -17.37
N PRO A 104 -1.93 -0.02 -18.34
CA PRO A 104 -0.97 -1.12 -18.39
C PRO A 104 0.46 -0.61 -18.45
N GLY A 105 1.34 -1.21 -17.65
CA GLY A 105 2.75 -0.89 -17.66
C GLY A 105 3.13 0.38 -16.92
N ALA A 106 2.16 1.10 -16.33
CA ALA A 106 2.46 2.34 -15.62
C ALA A 106 3.46 2.09 -14.49
N HIS A 107 4.55 2.85 -14.50
CA HIS A 107 5.60 2.78 -13.48
C HIS A 107 6.13 1.37 -13.21
N ALA A 108 6.12 0.50 -14.24
CA ALA A 108 6.59 -0.88 -14.06
C ALA A 108 8.08 -0.96 -13.68
N ALA A 109 8.81 0.13 -13.87
CA ALA A 109 10.26 0.13 -13.60
C ALA A 109 10.58 -0.19 -12.14
N TRP A 110 9.68 0.09 -11.21
CA TRP A 110 9.96 -0.21 -9.81
C TRP A 110 10.04 -1.71 -9.52
N MET A 111 9.53 -2.55 -10.42
CA MET A 111 9.59 -3.99 -10.23
C MET A 111 11.01 -4.53 -10.34
N ALA A 112 11.87 -3.81 -11.03
CA ALA A 112 13.25 -4.21 -11.22
C ALA A 112 14.17 -3.72 -10.10
N ALA A 113 13.66 -2.86 -9.24
CA ALA A 113 14.48 -2.25 -8.19
C ALA A 113 14.78 -3.19 -7.03
#